data_b042ce0f5bf6ce33fddc0b15b24e352f
#
_entry.id   b042ce0f5bf6ce33fddc0b15b24e352f
#
_cell.length_a   1.000
_cell.length_b   1.000
_cell.length_c   1.000
_cell.angle_alpha   90.00
_cell.angle_beta   90.00
_cell.angle_gamma   90.00
#
_symmetry.space_group_name_H-M   'P 1'
#
loop_
_entity.id
_entity.type
_entity.pdbx_description
1 polymer ?
#
loop_
_entity_poly.entity_id
_entity_poly.type
_entity_poly.pdbx_seq_one_letter_code
_entity_poly.pdbx_strand_id
1 'polypeptide(L)'
;MQSKAIRIGLIGAGYMGKAHAVAMNAVGAVFDTALRPVLEMICTTTEAGAARHARQFGFARSTADWRQLVDDPNIDAMIIASPQDTHCAIALRAFERGKPVFCEKPLGLNLGESRLMVAAAEKSGQAHMTGFNYIRTPASQLAHQMISAGEIGDITYFRGEHTEDFLADKNSPATWRTEGRSQGAMGDLAPHMINGAYRLAGPIRSLIADIETVHERRPSPEGPKAVTNDDQAHMLCRFESGAMGSLFISRVATGRKMGYSYDIYGTKGAIRFDGEDQNAVWLYEMSGRGDRQGFTKILTGPEHPDYKAFCLGPGHGTGYQDQIIIEARDFLKAIETGQAVWPTFHDGLLVNRIVEAAFVSQAERRWVDVGDF
;
A
#
# COMPACT_ATOMS: atom_id res chain seq x y z
N MET A 1 11.81 -28.37 -8.95
CA MET A 1 10.95 -28.27 -10.18
C MET A 1 11.59 -27.25 -11.11
N GLN A 2 11.48 -27.43 -12.43
CA GLN A 2 11.97 -26.43 -13.38
C GLN A 2 11.01 -25.23 -13.34
N SER A 3 11.52 -24.03 -13.02
CA SER A 3 10.70 -22.83 -12.92
C SER A 3 10.14 -22.42 -14.29
N LYS A 4 8.87 -22.03 -14.35
CA LYS A 4 8.19 -21.58 -15.58
C LYS A 4 8.38 -20.07 -15.74
N ALA A 5 8.78 -19.61 -16.92
CA ALA A 5 8.84 -18.19 -17.23
C ALA A 5 7.42 -17.57 -17.23
N ILE A 6 7.28 -16.36 -16.69
CA ILE A 6 6.09 -15.52 -16.76
C ILE A 6 6.49 -14.13 -17.28
N ARG A 7 5.88 -13.71 -18.38
CA ARG A 7 6.21 -12.46 -19.09
C ARG A 7 5.40 -11.31 -18.52
N ILE A 8 6.10 -10.33 -17.97
CA ILE A 8 5.52 -9.19 -17.24
C ILE A 8 5.43 -7.96 -18.14
N GLY A 9 4.25 -7.36 -18.20
CA GLY A 9 4.01 -6.03 -18.71
C GLY A 9 3.92 -5.02 -17.58
N LEU A 10 4.65 -3.90 -17.68
CA LEU A 10 4.61 -2.81 -16.71
C LEU A 10 4.12 -1.52 -17.36
N ILE A 11 3.12 -0.88 -16.78
CA ILE A 11 2.63 0.44 -17.20
C ILE A 11 2.97 1.47 -16.13
N GLY A 12 3.76 2.48 -16.53
CA GLY A 12 4.32 3.49 -15.62
C GLY A 12 5.80 3.21 -15.27
N ALA A 13 6.62 4.25 -15.33
CA ALA A 13 8.06 4.19 -15.04
C ALA A 13 8.49 5.22 -13.98
N GLY A 14 7.53 5.69 -13.16
CA GLY A 14 7.77 6.55 -12.00
C GLY A 14 8.44 5.79 -10.85
N TYR A 15 8.37 6.37 -9.66
CA TYR A 15 8.97 5.78 -8.46
C TYR A 15 8.54 4.32 -8.22
N MET A 16 7.21 4.05 -8.23
CA MET A 16 6.70 2.69 -8.03
C MET A 16 6.98 1.78 -9.22
N GLY A 17 6.88 2.27 -10.46
CA GLY A 17 7.23 1.48 -11.64
C GLY A 17 8.67 0.99 -11.62
N LYS A 18 9.63 1.85 -11.19
CA LYS A 18 11.02 1.44 -10.97
C LYS A 18 11.12 0.38 -9.86
N ALA A 19 10.43 0.59 -8.75
CA ALA A 19 10.47 -0.32 -7.61
C ALA A 19 9.92 -1.72 -7.98
N HIS A 20 8.83 -1.79 -8.74
CA HIS A 20 8.29 -3.06 -9.25
C HIS A 20 9.22 -3.73 -10.28
N ALA A 21 9.85 -2.96 -11.16
CA ALA A 21 10.84 -3.52 -12.09
C ALA A 21 12.01 -4.17 -11.34
N VAL A 22 12.54 -3.50 -10.31
CA VAL A 22 13.59 -4.06 -9.43
C VAL A 22 13.08 -5.31 -8.71
N ALA A 23 11.86 -5.27 -8.16
CA ALA A 23 11.27 -6.41 -7.45
C ALA A 23 11.11 -7.64 -8.34
N MET A 24 10.60 -7.47 -9.56
CA MET A 24 10.42 -8.57 -10.51
C MET A 24 11.77 -9.16 -10.99
N ASN A 25 12.82 -8.34 -11.10
CA ASN A 25 14.16 -8.84 -11.38
C ASN A 25 14.76 -9.62 -10.20
N ALA A 26 14.47 -9.20 -8.95
CA ALA A 26 15.09 -9.75 -7.75
C ALA A 26 14.33 -10.95 -7.15
N VAL A 27 13.00 -11.01 -7.30
CA VAL A 27 12.15 -11.96 -6.57
C VAL A 27 12.58 -13.40 -6.71
N GLY A 28 13.00 -13.79 -7.90
CA GLY A 28 13.46 -15.15 -8.16
C GLY A 28 14.83 -15.50 -7.56
N ALA A 29 15.64 -14.50 -7.17
CA ALA A 29 16.90 -14.71 -6.45
C ALA A 29 16.68 -14.73 -4.94
N VAL A 30 15.65 -14.02 -4.45
CA VAL A 30 15.32 -13.89 -3.02
C VAL A 30 14.44 -15.07 -2.56
N PHE A 31 13.43 -15.42 -3.35
CA PHE A 31 12.47 -16.48 -3.02
C PHE A 31 12.53 -17.62 -4.02
N ASP A 32 12.33 -18.85 -3.55
CA ASP A 32 12.12 -20.00 -4.42
C ASP A 32 10.69 -19.98 -4.96
N THR A 33 10.51 -19.38 -6.15
CA THR A 33 9.21 -19.25 -6.82
C THR A 33 9.13 -20.20 -8.02
N ALA A 34 7.99 -20.87 -8.21
CA ALA A 34 7.75 -21.72 -9.37
C ALA A 34 7.64 -20.90 -10.67
N LEU A 35 7.23 -19.63 -10.58
CA LEU A 35 7.21 -18.69 -11.68
C LEU A 35 8.44 -17.78 -11.64
N ARG A 36 9.08 -17.61 -12.82
CA ARG A 36 10.23 -16.70 -12.98
C ARG A 36 9.85 -15.53 -13.87
N PRO A 37 9.80 -14.29 -13.34
CA PRO A 37 9.46 -13.12 -14.14
C PRO A 37 10.48 -12.88 -15.26
N VAL A 38 9.95 -12.52 -16.42
CA VAL A 38 10.69 -11.98 -17.57
C VAL A 38 10.10 -10.62 -17.86
N LEU A 39 10.91 -9.57 -17.79
CA LEU A 39 10.48 -8.20 -18.07
C LEU A 39 10.29 -8.03 -19.58
N GLU A 40 9.08 -8.25 -20.07
CA GLU A 40 8.78 -8.32 -21.49
C GLU A 40 8.56 -6.95 -22.12
N MET A 41 7.63 -6.16 -21.60
CA MET A 41 7.32 -4.84 -22.18
C MET A 41 7.01 -3.79 -21.11
N ILE A 42 7.53 -2.58 -21.29
CA ILE A 42 7.19 -1.41 -20.48
C ILE A 42 6.47 -0.35 -21.32
N CYS A 43 5.46 0.30 -20.72
CA CYS A 43 4.76 1.42 -21.32
C CYS A 43 4.94 2.70 -20.50
N THR A 44 5.23 3.81 -21.20
CA THR A 44 5.22 5.18 -20.66
C THR A 44 4.52 6.12 -21.64
N THR A 45 4.42 7.41 -21.29
CA THR A 45 3.69 8.40 -22.10
C THR A 45 4.36 8.78 -23.42
N THR A 46 5.64 8.41 -23.65
CA THR A 46 6.38 8.72 -24.88
C THR A 46 7.27 7.55 -25.31
N GLU A 47 7.45 7.34 -26.60
CA GLU A 47 8.32 6.27 -27.15
C GLU A 47 9.77 6.40 -26.66
N ALA A 48 10.32 7.63 -26.66
CA ALA A 48 11.68 7.88 -26.18
C ALA A 48 11.83 7.58 -24.68
N GLY A 49 10.83 7.93 -23.88
CA GLY A 49 10.76 7.60 -22.45
C GLY A 49 10.66 6.09 -22.22
N ALA A 50 9.77 5.42 -22.92
CA ALA A 50 9.59 3.99 -22.85
C ALA A 50 10.87 3.22 -23.22
N ALA A 51 11.51 3.56 -24.33
CA ALA A 51 12.77 2.95 -24.76
C ALA A 51 13.93 3.19 -23.77
N ARG A 52 14.02 4.39 -23.17
CA ARG A 52 15.00 4.67 -22.12
C ARG A 52 14.80 3.81 -20.89
N HIS A 53 13.55 3.72 -20.39
CA HIS A 53 13.24 2.92 -19.19
C HIS A 53 13.30 1.42 -19.46
N ALA A 54 12.98 0.97 -20.67
CA ALA A 54 13.19 -0.43 -21.05
C ALA A 54 14.65 -0.85 -20.88
N ARG A 55 15.59 -0.05 -21.46
CA ARG A 55 17.03 -0.32 -21.28
C ARG A 55 17.48 -0.24 -19.82
N GLN A 56 16.97 0.74 -19.05
CA GLN A 56 17.36 0.94 -17.65
C GLN A 56 16.87 -0.18 -16.74
N PHE A 57 15.65 -0.67 -16.95
CA PHE A 57 14.98 -1.63 -16.06
C PHE A 57 15.13 -3.08 -16.56
N GLY A 58 15.63 -3.29 -17.78
CA GLY A 58 15.85 -4.62 -18.34
C GLY A 58 14.63 -5.21 -19.08
N PHE A 59 13.71 -4.37 -19.58
CA PHE A 59 12.61 -4.82 -20.43
C PHE A 59 13.09 -5.09 -21.87
N ALA A 60 12.57 -6.19 -22.44
CA ALA A 60 12.90 -6.55 -23.82
C ALA A 60 12.33 -5.58 -24.86
N ARG A 61 11.11 -5.05 -24.59
CA ARG A 61 10.35 -4.18 -25.48
C ARG A 61 9.78 -2.98 -24.78
N SER A 62 9.36 -1.96 -25.53
CA SER A 62 8.72 -0.75 -25.01
C SER A 62 7.66 -0.22 -25.97
N THR A 63 6.71 0.54 -25.44
CA THR A 63 5.66 1.23 -26.22
C THR A 63 5.20 2.49 -25.49
N ALA A 64 4.62 3.45 -26.23
CA ALA A 64 3.92 4.60 -25.66
C ALA A 64 2.39 4.39 -25.58
N ASP A 65 1.88 3.26 -26.09
CA ASP A 65 0.45 2.92 -26.03
C ASP A 65 0.22 1.73 -25.10
N TRP A 66 -0.39 1.97 -23.96
CA TRP A 66 -0.71 0.93 -22.99
C TRP A 66 -1.67 -0.14 -23.55
N ARG A 67 -2.47 0.19 -24.57
CA ARG A 67 -3.39 -0.77 -25.19
C ARG A 67 -2.62 -1.83 -25.97
N GLN A 68 -1.55 -1.42 -26.67
CA GLN A 68 -0.67 -2.38 -27.35
C GLN A 68 -0.06 -3.36 -26.34
N LEU A 69 0.37 -2.87 -25.17
CA LEU A 69 0.94 -3.72 -24.14
C LEU A 69 -0.10 -4.70 -23.56
N VAL A 70 -1.28 -4.19 -23.22
CA VAL A 70 -2.35 -5.04 -22.65
C VAL A 70 -2.85 -6.09 -23.64
N ASP A 71 -2.94 -5.75 -24.93
CA ASP A 71 -3.44 -6.66 -25.98
C ASP A 71 -2.38 -7.65 -26.48
N ASP A 72 -1.10 -7.45 -26.15
CA ASP A 72 -0.01 -8.30 -26.63
C ASP A 72 -0.12 -9.72 -26.05
N PRO A 73 -0.22 -10.77 -26.92
CA PRO A 73 -0.31 -12.15 -26.47
C PRO A 73 0.97 -12.67 -25.80
N ASN A 74 2.08 -11.94 -25.91
CA ASN A 74 3.32 -12.26 -25.24
C ASN A 74 3.44 -11.67 -23.83
N ILE A 75 2.39 -11.06 -23.30
CA ILE A 75 2.32 -10.60 -21.91
C ILE A 75 1.42 -11.55 -21.13
N ASP A 76 1.95 -12.15 -20.07
CA ASP A 76 1.22 -13.11 -19.25
C ASP A 76 0.57 -12.45 -18.02
N ALA A 77 1.17 -11.39 -17.46
CA ALA A 77 0.64 -10.67 -16.29
C ALA A 77 0.99 -9.18 -16.36
N MET A 78 0.18 -8.37 -15.68
CA MET A 78 0.24 -6.92 -15.73
C MET A 78 0.60 -6.31 -14.38
N ILE A 79 1.46 -5.27 -14.40
CA ILE A 79 1.69 -4.37 -13.26
C ILE A 79 1.29 -2.98 -13.68
N ILE A 80 0.35 -2.37 -12.95
CA ILE A 80 -0.15 -1.01 -13.17
C ILE A 80 0.44 -0.11 -12.10
N ALA A 81 1.38 0.75 -12.48
CA ALA A 81 2.05 1.74 -11.65
C ALA A 81 2.05 3.12 -12.32
N SER A 82 1.05 3.39 -13.13
CA SER A 82 0.76 4.64 -13.81
C SER A 82 -0.06 5.59 -12.90
N PRO A 83 -0.38 6.82 -13.33
CA PRO A 83 -1.28 7.69 -12.58
C PRO A 83 -2.65 7.05 -12.30
N GLN A 84 -3.21 7.33 -11.14
CA GLN A 84 -4.41 6.70 -10.58
C GLN A 84 -5.65 6.75 -11.50
N ASP A 85 -5.80 7.83 -12.26
CA ASP A 85 -6.87 8.04 -13.23
C ASP A 85 -6.85 7.06 -14.41
N THR A 86 -5.75 6.32 -14.56
CA THR A 86 -5.59 5.32 -15.62
C THR A 86 -5.85 3.89 -15.15
N HIS A 87 -5.84 3.63 -13.83
CA HIS A 87 -5.88 2.29 -13.25
C HIS A 87 -7.09 1.49 -13.72
N CYS A 88 -8.29 2.09 -13.63
CA CYS A 88 -9.55 1.43 -13.96
C CYS A 88 -9.57 0.96 -15.41
N ALA A 89 -9.34 1.85 -16.36
CA ALA A 89 -9.38 1.52 -17.79
C ALA A 89 -8.39 0.40 -18.18
N ILE A 90 -7.17 0.45 -17.60
CA ILE A 90 -6.13 -0.54 -17.86
C ILE A 90 -6.50 -1.89 -17.25
N ALA A 91 -6.94 -1.92 -16.00
CA ALA A 91 -7.28 -3.15 -15.29
C ALA A 91 -8.49 -3.86 -15.95
N LEU A 92 -9.55 -3.13 -16.31
CA LEU A 92 -10.70 -3.69 -17.02
C LEU A 92 -10.28 -4.39 -18.32
N ARG A 93 -9.46 -3.71 -19.14
CA ARG A 93 -8.97 -4.29 -20.39
C ARG A 93 -8.05 -5.49 -20.15
N ALA A 94 -7.21 -5.47 -19.11
CA ALA A 94 -6.34 -6.59 -18.77
C ALA A 94 -7.16 -7.84 -18.40
N PHE A 95 -8.21 -7.67 -17.59
CA PHE A 95 -9.12 -8.76 -17.25
C PHE A 95 -9.91 -9.28 -18.45
N GLU A 96 -10.35 -8.42 -19.38
CA GLU A 96 -10.96 -8.82 -20.64
C GLU A 96 -10.02 -9.68 -21.49
N ARG A 97 -8.70 -9.49 -21.37
CA ARG A 97 -7.65 -10.30 -22.02
C ARG A 97 -7.22 -11.51 -21.20
N GLY A 98 -7.88 -11.79 -20.08
CA GLY A 98 -7.57 -12.92 -19.21
C GLY A 98 -6.22 -12.81 -18.51
N LYS A 99 -5.75 -11.59 -18.22
CA LYS A 99 -4.44 -11.37 -17.60
C LYS A 99 -4.57 -11.07 -16.11
N PRO A 100 -3.78 -11.72 -15.25
CA PRO A 100 -3.60 -11.31 -13.86
C PRO A 100 -3.11 -9.88 -13.74
N VAL A 101 -3.57 -9.16 -12.70
CA VAL A 101 -3.29 -7.73 -12.52
C VAL A 101 -2.79 -7.43 -11.11
N PHE A 102 -1.59 -6.86 -11.00
CA PHE A 102 -1.15 -6.09 -9.85
C PHE A 102 -1.41 -4.61 -10.13
N CYS A 103 -2.12 -3.92 -9.23
CA CYS A 103 -2.43 -2.50 -9.38
C CYS A 103 -1.97 -1.72 -8.15
N GLU A 104 -1.25 -0.61 -8.38
CA GLU A 104 -0.88 0.31 -7.31
C GLU A 104 -2.12 0.92 -6.64
N LYS A 105 -1.91 1.35 -5.39
CA LYS A 105 -2.92 2.09 -4.62
C LYS A 105 -2.99 3.58 -5.05
N PRO A 106 -4.12 4.25 -4.82
CA PRO A 106 -5.43 3.67 -4.54
C PRO A 106 -5.92 2.86 -5.72
N LEU A 107 -6.75 1.84 -5.48
CA LEU A 107 -7.19 0.90 -6.52
C LEU A 107 -7.81 1.63 -7.72
N GLY A 108 -8.82 2.45 -7.50
CA GLY A 108 -9.44 3.32 -8.49
C GLY A 108 -9.44 4.77 -8.01
N LEU A 109 -9.68 5.70 -8.90
CA LEU A 109 -9.75 7.13 -8.62
C LEU A 109 -10.86 7.49 -7.63
N ASN A 110 -11.90 6.68 -7.60
CA ASN A 110 -13.07 6.80 -6.73
C ASN A 110 -13.69 5.43 -6.44
N LEU A 111 -14.69 5.42 -5.56
CA LEU A 111 -15.39 4.19 -5.16
C LEU A 111 -16.07 3.47 -6.33
N GLY A 112 -16.65 4.22 -7.28
CA GLY A 112 -17.31 3.66 -8.46
C GLY A 112 -16.35 2.88 -9.35
N GLU A 113 -15.17 3.45 -9.65
CA GLU A 113 -14.13 2.76 -10.40
C GLU A 113 -13.62 1.51 -9.67
N SER A 114 -13.40 1.59 -8.37
CA SER A 114 -12.95 0.44 -7.59
C SER A 114 -13.96 -0.71 -7.62
N ARG A 115 -15.26 -0.40 -7.57
CA ARG A 115 -16.34 -1.41 -7.74
C ARG A 115 -16.30 -2.06 -9.11
N LEU A 116 -16.10 -1.29 -10.19
CA LEU A 116 -15.97 -1.81 -11.55
C LEU A 116 -14.75 -2.74 -11.68
N MET A 117 -13.62 -2.35 -11.09
CA MET A 117 -12.39 -3.15 -11.11
C MET A 117 -12.54 -4.48 -10.36
N VAL A 118 -13.18 -4.46 -9.18
CA VAL A 118 -13.49 -5.70 -8.43
C VAL A 118 -14.43 -6.61 -9.24
N ALA A 119 -15.52 -6.09 -9.77
CA ALA A 119 -16.48 -6.87 -10.56
C ALA A 119 -15.80 -7.50 -11.81
N ALA A 120 -14.89 -6.77 -12.46
CA ALA A 120 -14.13 -7.28 -13.60
C ALA A 120 -13.15 -8.39 -13.18
N ALA A 121 -12.47 -8.22 -12.05
CA ALA A 121 -11.56 -9.23 -11.50
C ALA A 121 -12.31 -10.52 -11.18
N GLU A 122 -13.44 -10.45 -10.47
CA GLU A 122 -14.31 -11.59 -10.14
C GLU A 122 -14.79 -12.30 -11.40
N LYS A 123 -15.31 -11.54 -12.37
CA LYS A 123 -15.78 -12.09 -13.65
C LYS A 123 -14.70 -12.80 -14.43
N SER A 124 -13.47 -12.29 -14.40
CA SER A 124 -12.34 -12.85 -15.13
C SER A 124 -11.78 -14.12 -14.47
N GLY A 125 -11.94 -14.27 -13.15
CA GLY A 125 -11.32 -15.34 -12.36
C GLY A 125 -9.77 -15.25 -12.29
N GLN A 126 -9.19 -14.14 -12.73
CA GLN A 126 -7.74 -13.95 -12.73
C GLN A 126 -7.21 -13.48 -11.37
N ALA A 127 -5.97 -13.83 -11.05
CA ALA A 127 -5.29 -13.32 -9.87
C ALA A 127 -5.20 -11.79 -9.92
N HIS A 128 -5.51 -11.14 -8.79
CA HIS A 128 -5.47 -9.70 -8.66
C HIS A 128 -4.95 -9.28 -7.30
N MET A 129 -4.18 -8.19 -7.25
CA MET A 129 -3.54 -7.68 -6.03
C MET A 129 -3.43 -6.16 -6.05
N THR A 130 -3.64 -5.51 -4.89
CA THR A 130 -3.43 -4.07 -4.72
C THR A 130 -2.12 -3.82 -3.97
N GLY A 131 -1.35 -2.81 -4.38
CA GLY A 131 -0.05 -2.48 -3.79
C GLY A 131 -0.18 -1.81 -2.42
N PHE A 132 0.06 -2.55 -1.32
CA PHE A 132 0.16 -2.04 0.05
C PHE A 132 1.42 -2.59 0.71
N ASN A 133 2.55 -1.95 0.45
CA ASN A 133 3.86 -2.46 0.83
C ASN A 133 4.21 -2.31 2.32
N TYR A 134 3.83 -1.22 3.00
CA TYR A 134 4.34 -0.92 4.35
C TYR A 134 4.03 -1.98 5.41
N ILE A 135 2.88 -2.64 5.31
CA ILE A 135 2.51 -3.75 6.19
C ILE A 135 3.34 -5.04 5.93
N ARG A 136 4.18 -5.04 4.88
CA ARG A 136 5.00 -6.21 4.47
C ARG A 136 6.32 -6.32 5.23
N THR A 137 6.69 -5.34 6.07
CA THR A 137 7.90 -5.47 6.88
C THR A 137 7.83 -6.73 7.75
N PRO A 138 8.95 -7.46 7.95
CA PRO A 138 9.00 -8.59 8.87
C PRO A 138 8.47 -8.25 10.27
N ALA A 139 8.73 -7.03 10.75
CA ALA A 139 8.22 -6.55 12.03
C ALA A 139 6.69 -6.40 12.05
N SER A 140 6.08 -5.82 11.00
CA SER A 140 4.61 -5.71 10.91
C SER A 140 3.94 -7.07 10.73
N GLN A 141 4.57 -7.98 10.00
CA GLN A 141 4.09 -9.35 9.86
C GLN A 141 4.17 -10.12 11.19
N LEU A 142 5.24 -9.92 11.97
CA LEU A 142 5.36 -10.46 13.33
C LEU A 142 4.26 -9.90 14.24
N ALA A 143 4.03 -8.57 14.20
CA ALA A 143 2.93 -7.95 14.96
C ALA A 143 1.57 -8.60 14.63
N HIS A 144 1.29 -8.83 13.34
CA HIS A 144 0.07 -9.54 12.93
C HIS A 144 0.02 -10.98 13.44
N GLN A 145 1.14 -11.71 13.45
CA GLN A 145 1.19 -13.08 14.02
C GLN A 145 0.90 -13.09 15.52
N MET A 146 1.52 -12.18 16.29
CA MET A 146 1.28 -12.02 17.73
C MET A 146 -0.19 -11.73 18.04
N ILE A 147 -0.81 -10.81 17.28
CA ILE A 147 -2.23 -10.49 17.41
C ILE A 147 -3.10 -11.71 17.11
N SER A 148 -2.83 -12.40 16.01
CA SER A 148 -3.57 -13.59 15.58
C SER A 148 -3.42 -14.76 16.56
N ALA A 149 -2.28 -14.86 17.24
CA ALA A 149 -2.03 -15.84 18.30
C ALA A 149 -2.70 -15.47 19.65
N GLY A 150 -3.28 -14.26 19.75
CA GLY A 150 -3.94 -13.78 20.97
C GLY A 150 -2.96 -13.35 22.06
N GLU A 151 -1.70 -13.07 21.75
CA GLU A 151 -0.66 -12.72 22.73
C GLU A 151 -1.00 -11.43 23.48
N ILE A 152 -1.61 -10.46 22.83
CA ILE A 152 -2.07 -9.21 23.46
C ILE A 152 -3.55 -9.27 23.94
N GLY A 153 -4.23 -10.39 23.74
CA GLY A 153 -5.68 -10.54 24.05
C GLY A 153 -6.56 -9.78 23.06
N ASP A 154 -7.78 -9.40 23.51
CA ASP A 154 -8.72 -8.64 22.71
C ASP A 154 -8.24 -7.20 22.56
N ILE A 155 -8.22 -6.69 21.32
CA ILE A 155 -7.83 -5.30 21.06
C ILE A 155 -8.90 -4.37 21.64
N THR A 156 -8.46 -3.38 22.43
CA THR A 156 -9.30 -2.34 23.03
C THR A 156 -9.14 -1.00 22.32
N TYR A 157 -7.93 -0.72 21.81
CA TYR A 157 -7.63 0.52 21.10
C TYR A 157 -6.53 0.34 20.06
N PHE A 158 -6.72 0.96 18.90
CA PHE A 158 -5.73 1.08 17.83
C PHE A 158 -5.43 2.56 17.57
N ARG A 159 -4.16 2.93 17.64
CA ARG A 159 -3.67 4.24 17.21
C ARG A 159 -2.74 4.03 16.02
N GLY A 160 -3.05 4.68 14.90
CA GLY A 160 -2.18 4.63 13.72
C GLY A 160 -1.87 6.02 13.18
N GLU A 161 -0.72 6.17 12.57
CA GLU A 161 -0.37 7.39 11.84
C GLU A 161 0.43 7.08 10.57
N HIS A 162 0.18 7.88 9.54
CA HIS A 162 1.04 7.95 8.37
C HIS A 162 1.37 9.42 8.12
N THR A 163 2.54 9.81 8.55
CA THR A 163 2.96 11.21 8.66
C THR A 163 4.30 11.41 7.97
N GLU A 164 4.34 12.39 7.06
CA GLU A 164 5.53 12.80 6.31
C GLU A 164 5.61 14.32 6.23
N ASP A 165 6.76 14.89 5.89
CA ASP A 165 6.97 16.35 5.83
C ASP A 165 7.30 16.89 4.43
N PHE A 166 7.12 16.07 3.37
CA PHE A 166 7.56 16.45 2.02
C PHE A 166 6.84 17.67 1.42
N LEU A 167 5.70 18.09 2.00
CA LEU A 167 5.00 19.32 1.68
C LEU A 167 4.88 20.30 2.86
N ALA A 168 5.68 20.12 3.91
CA ALA A 168 5.64 20.99 5.10
C ALA A 168 6.09 22.44 4.80
N ASP A 169 7.07 22.63 3.90
CA ASP A 169 7.47 23.98 3.49
C ASP A 169 6.39 24.62 2.59
N LYS A 170 5.79 25.71 3.09
CA LYS A 170 4.78 26.50 2.35
C LYS A 170 5.31 27.07 1.03
N ASN A 171 6.62 27.20 0.88
CA ASN A 171 7.29 27.71 -0.33
C ASN A 171 7.56 26.61 -1.37
N SER A 172 7.29 25.34 -1.05
CA SER A 172 7.33 24.27 -2.04
C SER A 172 6.38 24.56 -3.19
N PRO A 173 6.82 24.41 -4.47
CA PRO A 173 6.00 24.79 -5.62
C PRO A 173 4.74 23.91 -5.74
N ALA A 174 3.70 24.50 -6.32
CA ALA A 174 2.51 23.74 -6.72
C ALA A 174 2.90 22.70 -7.78
N THR A 175 2.40 21.47 -7.60
CA THR A 175 2.60 20.34 -8.52
C THR A 175 1.29 19.58 -8.67
N TRP A 176 1.29 18.52 -9.47
CA TRP A 176 0.16 17.59 -9.55
C TRP A 176 -0.27 17.03 -8.19
N ARG A 177 0.64 16.96 -7.19
CA ARG A 177 0.34 16.52 -5.82
C ARG A 177 -0.52 17.50 -5.02
N THR A 178 -0.68 18.72 -5.49
CA THR A 178 -1.47 19.76 -4.81
C THR A 178 -2.85 19.97 -5.44
N GLU A 179 -3.23 19.07 -6.35
CA GLU A 179 -4.47 19.17 -7.12
C GLU A 179 -5.24 17.83 -7.10
N GLY A 180 -6.56 17.94 -6.98
CA GLY A 180 -7.44 16.78 -7.01
C GLY A 180 -7.43 15.94 -5.73
N ARG A 181 -8.62 15.53 -5.31
CA ARG A 181 -8.90 14.81 -4.06
C ARG A 181 -8.03 13.55 -3.87
N SER A 182 -7.81 12.79 -4.93
CA SER A 182 -7.04 11.54 -4.88
C SER A 182 -5.54 11.73 -4.64
N GLN A 183 -5.04 12.97 -4.76
CA GLN A 183 -3.63 13.32 -4.57
C GLN A 183 -3.37 14.01 -3.22
N GLY A 184 -4.40 14.19 -2.38
CA GLY A 184 -4.28 14.68 -1.02
C GLY A 184 -3.72 13.63 -0.05
N ALA A 185 -3.52 14.00 1.21
CA ALA A 185 -3.08 13.07 2.24
C ALA A 185 -4.04 11.88 2.39
N MET A 186 -5.35 12.13 2.30
CA MET A 186 -6.39 11.10 2.33
C MET A 186 -6.36 10.17 1.11
N GLY A 187 -5.92 10.63 -0.05
CA GLY A 187 -5.81 9.80 -1.25
C GLY A 187 -4.47 9.07 -1.38
N ASP A 188 -3.39 9.64 -0.84
CA ASP A 188 -2.02 9.11 -1.01
C ASP A 188 -1.51 8.33 0.22
N LEU A 189 -1.63 8.89 1.43
CA LEU A 189 -1.07 8.32 2.66
C LEU A 189 -2.09 7.48 3.44
N ALA A 190 -3.34 7.97 3.57
CA ALA A 190 -4.38 7.25 4.33
C ALA A 190 -4.61 5.81 3.87
N PRO A 191 -4.59 5.48 2.56
CA PRO A 191 -4.79 4.11 2.10
C PRO A 191 -3.87 3.09 2.76
N HIS A 192 -2.61 3.41 2.97
CA HIS A 192 -1.66 2.53 3.64
C HIS A 192 -2.02 2.29 5.11
N MET A 193 -2.33 3.36 5.85
CA MET A 193 -2.66 3.25 7.27
C MET A 193 -4.03 2.56 7.49
N ILE A 194 -5.01 2.86 6.64
CA ILE A 194 -6.33 2.18 6.67
C ILE A 194 -6.16 0.68 6.41
N ASN A 195 -5.35 0.31 5.40
CA ASN A 195 -5.05 -1.10 5.13
C ASN A 195 -4.35 -1.78 6.31
N GLY A 196 -3.37 -1.11 6.94
CA GLY A 196 -2.70 -1.60 8.14
C GLY A 196 -3.65 -1.77 9.33
N ALA A 197 -4.50 -0.79 9.60
CA ALA A 197 -5.51 -0.85 10.66
C ALA A 197 -6.49 -2.03 10.44
N TYR A 198 -6.99 -2.19 9.21
CA TYR A 198 -7.85 -3.32 8.84
C TYR A 198 -7.15 -4.67 9.06
N ARG A 199 -5.89 -4.78 8.63
CA ARG A 199 -5.11 -6.03 8.76
C ARG A 199 -4.83 -6.41 10.21
N LEU A 200 -4.57 -5.41 11.07
CA LEU A 200 -4.12 -5.63 12.45
C LEU A 200 -5.27 -5.63 13.47
N ALA A 201 -6.29 -4.78 13.27
CA ALA A 201 -7.39 -4.59 14.22
C ALA A 201 -8.77 -5.00 13.68
N GLY A 202 -8.86 -5.37 12.41
CA GLY A 202 -10.11 -5.78 11.75
C GLY A 202 -10.88 -4.65 11.09
N PRO A 203 -12.12 -4.93 10.64
CA PRO A 203 -12.94 -3.97 9.88
C PRO A 203 -13.32 -2.73 10.70
N ILE A 204 -13.21 -1.55 10.08
CA ILE A 204 -13.75 -0.31 10.61
C ILE A 204 -15.25 -0.26 10.28
N ARG A 205 -16.09 -0.20 11.32
CA ARG A 205 -17.55 -0.12 11.21
C ARG A 205 -18.03 1.31 10.97
N SER A 206 -17.54 2.26 11.76
CA SER A 206 -17.96 3.66 11.69
C SER A 206 -16.82 4.60 12.02
N LEU A 207 -16.88 5.82 11.52
CA LEU A 207 -15.86 6.84 11.73
C LEU A 207 -16.45 8.25 11.76
N ILE A 208 -15.65 9.18 12.35
CA ILE A 208 -15.76 10.62 12.17
C ILE A 208 -14.40 11.16 11.78
N ALA A 209 -14.36 12.11 10.84
CA ALA A 209 -13.13 12.67 10.31
C ALA A 209 -13.13 14.20 10.34
N ASP A 210 -11.92 14.75 10.54
CA ASP A 210 -11.60 16.16 10.31
C ASP A 210 -10.46 16.23 9.30
N ILE A 211 -10.67 16.94 8.18
CA ILE A 211 -9.77 16.96 7.01
C ILE A 211 -9.45 18.41 6.68
N GLU A 212 -8.16 18.73 6.53
CA GLU A 212 -7.69 20.12 6.42
C GLU A 212 -6.69 20.30 5.26
N THR A 213 -6.79 21.46 4.60
CA THR A 213 -5.77 22.02 3.72
C THR A 213 -5.00 23.10 4.49
N VAL A 214 -3.78 22.77 4.96
CA VAL A 214 -2.97 23.70 5.79
C VAL A 214 -2.39 24.83 4.96
N HIS A 215 -1.95 24.52 3.74
CA HIS A 215 -1.37 25.49 2.83
C HIS A 215 -2.28 25.72 1.62
N GLU A 216 -3.22 26.66 1.75
CA GLU A 216 -4.24 26.95 0.72
C GLU A 216 -3.68 27.42 -0.62
N ARG A 217 -2.45 27.95 -0.66
CA ARG A 217 -1.79 28.43 -1.88
C ARG A 217 -0.31 28.08 -1.87
N ARG A 218 0.21 27.75 -3.06
CA ARG A 218 1.64 27.48 -3.25
C ARG A 218 2.21 28.25 -4.44
N PRO A 219 3.52 28.56 -4.45
CA PRO A 219 4.18 29.23 -5.58
C PRO A 219 4.01 28.42 -6.88
N SER A 220 3.81 29.12 -7.98
CA SER A 220 3.94 28.57 -9.34
C SER A 220 4.59 29.60 -10.25
N PRO A 221 5.06 29.23 -11.46
CA PRO A 221 5.62 30.19 -12.42
C PRO A 221 4.65 31.31 -12.80
N GLU A 222 3.35 31.05 -12.71
CA GLU A 222 2.27 31.96 -13.08
C GLU A 222 1.74 32.76 -11.88
N GLY A 223 2.37 32.64 -10.71
CA GLY A 223 1.93 33.22 -9.44
C GLY A 223 1.36 32.19 -8.47
N PRO A 224 0.92 32.61 -7.27
CA PRO A 224 0.42 31.67 -6.26
C PRO A 224 -0.82 30.91 -6.74
N LYS A 225 -0.72 29.57 -6.84
CA LYS A 225 -1.78 28.65 -7.25
C LYS A 225 -2.54 28.10 -6.03
N ALA A 226 -3.85 27.95 -6.13
CA ALA A 226 -4.66 27.34 -5.08
C ALA A 226 -4.34 25.83 -4.96
N VAL A 227 -4.29 25.34 -3.73
CA VAL A 227 -4.26 23.91 -3.40
C VAL A 227 -5.71 23.43 -3.30
N THR A 228 -6.04 22.34 -3.97
CA THR A 228 -7.43 21.85 -4.07
C THR A 228 -7.63 20.48 -3.41
N ASN A 229 -6.67 20.06 -2.60
CA ASN A 229 -6.75 18.83 -1.84
C ASN A 229 -6.21 19.01 -0.40
N ASP A 230 -6.39 17.99 0.41
CA ASP A 230 -6.06 17.98 1.81
C ASP A 230 -4.56 17.77 2.06
N ASP A 231 -4.05 18.42 3.12
CA ASP A 231 -2.69 18.24 3.62
C ASP A 231 -2.64 17.27 4.81
N GLN A 232 -3.70 17.21 5.60
CA GLN A 232 -3.80 16.34 6.76
C GLN A 232 -5.23 15.98 7.11
N ALA A 233 -5.36 14.89 7.87
CA ALA A 233 -6.65 14.43 8.39
C ALA A 233 -6.47 13.69 9.71
N HIS A 234 -7.46 13.79 10.57
CA HIS A 234 -7.59 12.95 11.75
C HIS A 234 -8.94 12.24 11.74
N MET A 235 -8.92 10.91 11.94
CA MET A 235 -10.12 10.09 12.01
C MET A 235 -10.21 9.43 13.38
N LEU A 236 -11.37 9.47 14.02
CA LEU A 236 -11.75 8.57 15.11
C LEU A 236 -12.63 7.47 14.51
N CYS A 237 -12.43 6.23 14.91
CA CYS A 237 -13.19 5.10 14.37
C CYS A 237 -13.61 4.08 15.43
N ARG A 238 -14.58 3.24 15.07
CA ARG A 238 -14.98 2.05 15.79
C ARG A 238 -14.78 0.84 14.88
N PHE A 239 -14.07 -0.14 15.37
CA PHE A 239 -13.93 -1.44 14.71
C PHE A 239 -15.19 -2.29 14.93
N GLU A 240 -15.42 -3.29 14.10
CA GLU A 240 -16.54 -4.23 14.30
C GLU A 240 -16.42 -5.01 15.60
N SER A 241 -15.21 -5.25 16.07
CA SER A 241 -14.95 -5.84 17.39
C SER A 241 -15.43 -4.99 18.58
N GLY A 242 -15.77 -3.72 18.35
CA GLY A 242 -16.10 -2.73 19.39
C GLY A 242 -14.89 -1.90 19.84
N ALA A 243 -13.68 -2.27 19.47
CA ALA A 243 -12.47 -1.49 19.77
C ALA A 243 -12.58 -0.06 19.23
N MET A 244 -11.96 0.89 19.94
CA MET A 244 -11.80 2.27 19.46
C MET A 244 -10.54 2.37 18.59
N GLY A 245 -10.52 3.36 17.69
CA GLY A 245 -9.31 3.69 16.96
C GLY A 245 -9.17 5.17 16.66
N SER A 246 -7.93 5.59 16.42
CA SER A 246 -7.62 6.89 15.83
C SER A 246 -6.56 6.76 14.77
N LEU A 247 -6.75 7.45 13.64
CA LEU A 247 -5.80 7.48 12.54
C LEU A 247 -5.43 8.94 12.25
N PHE A 248 -4.15 9.26 12.27
CA PHE A 248 -3.62 10.58 11.90
C PHE A 248 -2.81 10.47 10.61
N ILE A 249 -3.17 11.29 9.64
CA ILE A 249 -2.56 11.30 8.30
C ILE A 249 -2.07 12.70 8.02
N SER A 250 -0.82 12.89 7.62
CA SER A 250 -0.31 14.21 7.29
C SER A 250 0.89 14.14 6.34
N ARG A 251 0.91 15.01 5.33
CA ARG A 251 2.07 15.23 4.44
C ARG A 251 2.83 16.52 4.78
N VAL A 252 2.45 17.16 5.90
CA VAL A 252 3.03 18.41 6.41
C VAL A 252 3.52 18.28 7.86
N ALA A 253 3.66 17.07 8.38
CA ALA A 253 4.11 16.78 9.73
C ALA A 253 5.63 17.01 9.84
N THR A 254 6.02 18.26 10.08
CA THR A 254 7.42 18.71 10.10
C THR A 254 8.30 17.80 10.96
N GLY A 255 9.37 17.25 10.34
CA GLY A 255 10.34 16.36 10.98
C GLY A 255 10.08 14.86 10.78
N ARG A 256 8.87 14.45 10.38
CA ARG A 256 8.55 13.04 10.05
C ARG A 256 8.93 12.74 8.61
N LYS A 257 9.69 11.66 8.39
CA LYS A 257 10.14 11.25 7.03
C LYS A 257 9.36 10.06 6.50
N MET A 258 9.07 9.08 7.38
CA MET A 258 8.32 7.87 7.07
C MET A 258 7.57 7.42 8.33
N GLY A 259 6.70 8.28 8.85
CA GLY A 259 5.96 8.06 10.08
C GLY A 259 4.78 7.10 9.93
N TYR A 260 4.96 5.98 9.21
CA TYR A 260 3.99 4.89 9.22
C TYR A 260 4.14 4.10 10.51
N SER A 261 3.35 4.42 11.52
CA SER A 261 3.50 3.83 12.85
C SER A 261 2.15 3.50 13.49
N TYR A 262 2.17 2.58 14.45
CA TYR A 262 0.97 2.21 15.20
C TYR A 262 1.29 1.74 16.61
N ASP A 263 0.35 2.03 17.53
CA ASP A 263 0.24 1.46 18.86
C ASP A 263 -1.08 0.66 18.93
N ILE A 264 -1.00 -0.58 19.41
CA ILE A 264 -2.16 -1.47 19.56
C ILE A 264 -2.22 -1.93 21.01
N TYR A 265 -3.31 -1.62 21.69
CA TYR A 265 -3.53 -1.97 23.08
C TYR A 265 -4.57 -3.07 23.18
N GLY A 266 -4.22 -4.16 23.84
CA GLY A 266 -5.09 -5.29 24.11
C GLY A 266 -5.27 -5.56 25.59
N THR A 267 -6.13 -6.54 25.92
CA THR A 267 -6.46 -6.89 27.29
C THR A 267 -5.36 -7.65 28.04
N LYS A 268 -4.32 -8.13 27.31
CA LYS A 268 -3.19 -8.89 27.90
C LYS A 268 -1.82 -8.27 27.59
N GLY A 269 -1.77 -7.30 26.68
CA GLY A 269 -0.50 -6.70 26.27
C GLY A 269 -0.71 -5.58 25.28
N ALA A 270 0.40 -5.07 24.73
CA ALA A 270 0.39 -4.02 23.72
C ALA A 270 1.53 -4.22 22.72
N ILE A 271 1.32 -3.77 21.49
CA ILE A 271 2.32 -3.76 20.43
C ILE A 271 2.50 -2.34 19.95
N ARG A 272 3.77 -1.96 19.68
CA ARG A 272 4.14 -0.71 19.01
C ARG A 272 5.05 -1.00 17.83
N PHE A 273 4.85 -0.27 16.76
CA PHE A 273 5.71 -0.26 15.57
C PHE A 273 5.98 1.19 15.13
N ASP A 274 7.18 1.45 14.64
CA ASP A 274 7.56 2.73 14.02
C ASP A 274 8.24 2.47 12.67
N GLY A 275 7.68 3.00 11.59
CA GLY A 275 8.23 2.87 10.23
C GLY A 275 9.61 3.51 10.04
N GLU A 276 9.99 4.50 10.87
CA GLU A 276 11.32 5.07 10.89
C GLU A 276 12.36 4.16 11.60
N ASP A 277 11.89 3.14 12.35
CA ASP A 277 12.68 2.03 12.89
C ASP A 277 12.06 0.68 12.49
N GLN A 278 11.82 0.50 11.19
CA GLN A 278 10.99 -0.57 10.61
C GLN A 278 11.49 -1.99 10.86
N ASN A 279 12.67 -2.17 11.43
CA ASN A 279 13.27 -3.47 11.71
C ASN A 279 13.11 -3.90 13.17
N ALA A 280 12.17 -3.30 13.88
CA ALA A 280 11.83 -3.66 15.25
C ALA A 280 10.32 -3.56 15.50
N VAL A 281 9.86 -4.35 16.44
CA VAL A 281 8.54 -4.22 17.07
C VAL A 281 8.75 -4.18 18.59
N TRP A 282 7.91 -3.45 19.30
CA TRP A 282 7.92 -3.41 20.75
C TRP A 282 6.69 -4.16 21.27
N LEU A 283 6.93 -5.11 22.17
CA LEU A 283 5.90 -5.89 22.85
C LEU A 283 5.87 -5.53 24.33
N TYR A 284 4.70 -5.27 24.87
CA TYR A 284 4.43 -5.22 26.30
C TYR A 284 3.53 -6.40 26.70
N GLU A 285 3.93 -7.16 27.71
CA GLU A 285 3.17 -8.27 28.26
C GLU A 285 2.74 -7.96 29.70
N MET A 286 1.45 -8.12 30.00
CA MET A 286 0.93 -7.91 31.36
C MET A 286 1.33 -9.00 32.35
N SER A 287 1.73 -10.18 31.88
CA SER A 287 2.12 -11.34 32.70
C SER A 287 3.52 -11.24 33.30
N GLY A 288 4.27 -10.19 33.03
CA GLY A 288 5.64 -10.02 33.52
C GLY A 288 5.72 -9.62 35.01
N ARG A 289 6.94 -9.65 35.56
CA ARG A 289 7.21 -9.15 36.92
C ARG A 289 7.01 -7.64 36.97
N GLY A 290 6.21 -7.16 37.91
CA GLY A 290 5.83 -5.75 38.04
C GLY A 290 7.01 -4.77 38.15
N ASP A 291 8.14 -5.21 38.74
CA ASP A 291 9.37 -4.40 38.86
C ASP A 291 10.20 -4.30 37.56
N ARG A 292 9.81 -5.03 36.49
CA ARG A 292 10.51 -5.08 35.18
C ARG A 292 9.54 -5.00 34.00
N GLN A 293 8.32 -4.55 34.23
CA GLN A 293 7.35 -4.35 33.18
C GLN A 293 7.68 -3.11 32.36
N GLY A 294 7.72 -3.27 31.04
CA GLY A 294 7.98 -2.21 30.06
C GLY A 294 7.93 -2.81 28.65
N PHE A 295 7.98 -1.96 27.64
CA PHE A 295 8.09 -2.43 26.29
C PHE A 295 9.43 -3.10 26.04
N THR A 296 9.41 -4.33 25.56
CA THR A 296 10.59 -5.04 25.07
C THR A 296 10.75 -4.79 23.58
N LYS A 297 11.91 -4.27 23.16
CA LYS A 297 12.26 -4.11 21.75
C LYS A 297 12.70 -5.45 21.17
N ILE A 298 12.00 -5.92 20.13
CA ILE A 298 12.31 -7.15 19.39
C ILE A 298 12.87 -6.73 18.04
N LEU A 299 14.16 -6.96 17.82
CA LEU A 299 14.79 -6.75 16.51
C LEU A 299 14.44 -7.90 15.58
N THR A 300 14.17 -7.60 14.31
CA THR A 300 13.88 -8.63 13.32
C THR A 300 15.09 -9.50 13.01
N GLY A 301 14.86 -10.75 12.71
CA GLY A 301 15.87 -11.75 12.43
C GLY A 301 15.30 -12.94 11.63
N PRO A 302 16.13 -13.96 11.34
CA PRO A 302 15.76 -15.10 10.49
C PRO A 302 14.53 -15.90 10.91
N GLU A 303 14.14 -15.81 12.18
CA GLU A 303 12.96 -16.49 12.74
C GLU A 303 11.64 -15.74 12.44
N HIS A 304 11.74 -14.50 11.95
CA HIS A 304 10.57 -13.67 11.65
C HIS A 304 10.12 -13.81 10.19
N PRO A 305 8.85 -13.52 9.89
CA PRO A 305 8.29 -13.70 8.54
C PRO A 305 9.13 -13.04 7.46
N ASP A 306 9.39 -13.77 6.39
CA ASP A 306 10.13 -13.36 5.19
C ASP A 306 11.58 -12.89 5.40
N TYR A 307 12.02 -12.58 6.61
CA TYR A 307 13.36 -12.03 6.89
C TYR A 307 14.49 -12.92 6.37
N LYS A 308 14.41 -14.24 6.59
CA LYS A 308 15.45 -15.21 6.23
C LYS A 308 15.74 -15.23 4.72
N ALA A 309 14.78 -14.88 3.89
CA ALA A 309 14.96 -14.83 2.44
C ALA A 309 15.93 -13.72 2.02
N PHE A 310 16.01 -12.64 2.82
CA PHE A 310 16.87 -11.48 2.54
C PHE A 310 18.20 -11.54 3.29
N CYS A 311 18.18 -12.01 4.54
CA CYS A 311 19.36 -11.98 5.41
C CYS A 311 19.33 -13.10 6.44
N LEU A 312 20.51 -13.71 6.70
CA LEU A 312 20.69 -14.72 7.73
C LEU A 312 21.18 -14.13 9.06
N GLY A 313 21.64 -12.89 9.07
CA GLY A 313 22.13 -12.20 10.27
C GLY A 313 20.99 -11.49 11.03
N PRO A 314 20.71 -11.83 12.30
CA PRO A 314 19.72 -11.11 13.09
C PRO A 314 20.12 -9.62 13.21
N GLY A 315 19.12 -8.71 13.15
CA GLY A 315 19.34 -7.28 13.31
C GLY A 315 20.00 -6.54 12.14
N HIS A 316 20.30 -7.22 11.01
CA HIS A 316 20.81 -6.54 9.80
C HIS A 316 19.72 -5.75 9.08
N GLY A 317 18.46 -6.18 9.23
CA GLY A 317 17.30 -5.46 8.74
C GLY A 317 16.94 -5.74 7.29
N THR A 318 15.76 -5.24 6.93
CA THR A 318 15.21 -5.17 5.57
C THR A 318 14.84 -3.73 5.27
N GLY A 319 14.72 -3.38 3.98
CA GLY A 319 14.43 -2.03 3.54
C GLY A 319 13.12 -1.90 2.74
N TYR A 320 12.85 -0.68 2.28
CA TYR A 320 11.66 -0.36 1.48
C TYR A 320 11.52 -1.25 0.24
N GLN A 321 12.61 -1.49 -0.49
CA GLN A 321 12.58 -2.30 -1.70
C GLN A 321 12.23 -3.76 -1.40
N ASP A 322 12.63 -4.28 -0.23
CA ASP A 322 12.36 -5.66 0.16
C ASP A 322 10.86 -5.92 0.37
N GLN A 323 10.12 -4.92 0.86
CA GLN A 323 8.66 -4.98 0.98
C GLN A 323 7.99 -5.22 -0.38
N ILE A 324 8.48 -4.56 -1.43
CA ILE A 324 7.95 -4.68 -2.79
C ILE A 324 8.36 -6.02 -3.43
N ILE A 325 9.54 -6.56 -3.07
CA ILE A 325 9.93 -7.91 -3.47
C ILE A 325 9.01 -8.97 -2.83
N ILE A 326 8.59 -8.75 -1.58
CA ILE A 326 7.59 -9.63 -0.92
C ILE A 326 6.25 -9.54 -1.67
N GLU A 327 5.78 -8.35 -2.05
CA GLU A 327 4.56 -8.19 -2.86
C GLU A 327 4.68 -8.92 -4.21
N ALA A 328 5.83 -8.82 -4.87
CA ALA A 328 6.08 -9.53 -6.12
C ALA A 328 5.98 -11.05 -5.95
N ARG A 329 6.56 -11.62 -4.87
CA ARG A 329 6.43 -13.03 -4.51
C ARG A 329 4.96 -13.42 -4.32
N ASP A 330 4.20 -12.60 -3.57
CA ASP A 330 2.80 -12.88 -3.27
C ASP A 330 1.92 -12.81 -4.53
N PHE A 331 2.18 -11.88 -5.43
CA PHE A 331 1.49 -11.82 -6.71
C PHE A 331 1.78 -13.04 -7.59
N LEU A 332 3.05 -13.46 -7.67
CA LEU A 332 3.41 -14.68 -8.38
C LEU A 332 2.76 -15.93 -7.78
N LYS A 333 2.68 -16.00 -6.44
CA LYS A 333 1.99 -17.07 -5.73
C LYS A 333 0.50 -17.10 -6.03
N ALA A 334 -0.17 -15.93 -6.08
CA ALA A 334 -1.58 -15.84 -6.45
C ALA A 334 -1.82 -16.37 -7.87
N ILE A 335 -0.92 -16.05 -8.82
CA ILE A 335 -0.99 -16.56 -10.19
C ILE A 335 -0.75 -18.08 -10.25
N GLU A 336 0.26 -18.56 -9.54
CA GLU A 336 0.65 -19.97 -9.52
C GLU A 336 -0.45 -20.87 -8.97
N THR A 337 -1.06 -20.44 -7.85
CA THR A 337 -2.04 -21.26 -7.12
C THR A 337 -3.48 -21.05 -7.59
N GLY A 338 -3.76 -19.96 -8.28
CA GLY A 338 -5.12 -19.50 -8.58
C GLY A 338 -5.91 -19.11 -7.32
N GLN A 339 -5.26 -18.97 -6.18
CA GLN A 339 -5.89 -18.58 -4.92
C GLN A 339 -5.61 -17.10 -4.61
N ALA A 340 -6.59 -16.43 -4.03
CA ALA A 340 -6.42 -15.06 -3.59
C ALA A 340 -5.32 -14.95 -2.53
N VAL A 341 -4.38 -14.04 -2.74
CA VAL A 341 -3.37 -13.65 -1.75
C VAL A 341 -3.62 -12.21 -1.36
N TRP A 342 -3.71 -11.96 -0.07
CA TRP A 342 -3.94 -10.62 0.47
C TRP A 342 -2.73 -9.69 0.18
N PRO A 343 -2.95 -8.37 -0.13
CA PRO A 343 -4.24 -7.69 -0.31
C PRO A 343 -4.76 -7.80 -1.74
N THR A 344 -6.03 -8.11 -1.87
CA THR A 344 -6.73 -8.22 -3.14
C THR A 344 -7.34 -6.89 -3.61
N PHE A 345 -8.04 -6.86 -4.74
CA PHE A 345 -8.83 -5.70 -5.16
C PHE A 345 -10.02 -5.43 -4.21
N HIS A 346 -10.53 -6.44 -3.51
CA HIS A 346 -11.54 -6.24 -2.47
C HIS A 346 -11.00 -5.38 -1.32
N ASP A 347 -9.74 -5.62 -0.93
CA ASP A 347 -9.08 -4.83 0.10
C ASP A 347 -8.84 -3.39 -0.37
N GLY A 348 -8.48 -3.19 -1.65
CA GLY A 348 -8.38 -1.88 -2.28
C GLY A 348 -9.73 -1.15 -2.31
N LEU A 349 -10.81 -1.85 -2.65
CA LEU A 349 -12.18 -1.31 -2.62
C LEU A 349 -12.59 -0.90 -1.19
N LEU A 350 -12.30 -1.75 -0.19
CA LEU A 350 -12.59 -1.45 1.21
C LEU A 350 -11.89 -0.17 1.66
N VAL A 351 -10.61 -0.01 1.32
CA VAL A 351 -9.84 1.20 1.63
C VAL A 351 -10.49 2.43 0.99
N ASN A 352 -10.85 2.36 -0.29
CA ASN A 352 -11.51 3.48 -0.98
C ASN A 352 -12.90 3.80 -0.37
N ARG A 353 -13.63 2.79 0.14
CA ARG A 353 -14.89 2.97 0.86
C ARG A 353 -14.69 3.78 2.15
N ILE A 354 -13.65 3.46 2.92
CA ILE A 354 -13.33 4.18 4.17
C ILE A 354 -12.87 5.62 3.88
N VAL A 355 -12.09 5.84 2.82
CA VAL A 355 -11.70 7.18 2.38
C VAL A 355 -12.94 8.00 1.98
N GLU A 356 -13.90 7.41 1.24
CA GLU A 356 -15.16 8.08 0.88
C GLU A 356 -15.98 8.42 2.13
N ALA A 357 -16.13 7.47 3.05
CA ALA A 357 -16.82 7.69 4.33
C ALA A 357 -16.20 8.84 5.13
N ALA A 358 -14.86 8.97 5.13
CA ALA A 358 -14.18 10.06 5.82
C ALA A 358 -14.53 11.44 5.22
N PHE A 359 -14.59 11.55 3.90
CA PHE A 359 -15.00 12.81 3.26
C PHE A 359 -16.47 13.16 3.49
N VAL A 360 -17.35 12.15 3.49
CA VAL A 360 -18.78 12.39 3.82
C VAL A 360 -18.91 12.82 5.29
N SER A 361 -18.18 12.16 6.20
CA SER A 361 -18.14 12.54 7.61
C SER A 361 -17.68 13.98 7.81
N GLN A 362 -16.62 14.41 7.12
CA GLN A 362 -16.13 15.78 7.13
C GLN A 362 -17.19 16.78 6.64
N ALA A 363 -17.86 16.47 5.54
CA ALA A 363 -18.86 17.36 4.95
C ALA A 363 -20.11 17.50 5.83
N GLU A 364 -20.56 16.40 6.43
CA GLU A 364 -21.79 16.35 7.25
C GLU A 364 -21.53 16.58 8.75
N ARG A 365 -20.24 16.61 9.17
CA ARG A 365 -19.81 16.82 10.57
C ARG A 365 -20.46 15.82 11.54
N ARG A 366 -20.55 14.57 11.15
CA ARG A 366 -21.14 13.48 11.95
C ARG A 366 -20.39 12.16 11.80
N TRP A 367 -20.67 11.24 12.72
CA TRP A 367 -20.29 9.84 12.53
C TRP A 367 -21.03 9.23 11.34
N VAL A 368 -20.33 8.43 10.55
CA VAL A 368 -20.90 7.69 9.42
C VAL A 368 -20.56 6.21 9.55
N ASP A 369 -21.47 5.35 9.12
CA ASP A 369 -21.23 3.91 8.98
C ASP A 369 -20.55 3.62 7.65
N VAL A 370 -19.48 2.83 7.69
CA VAL A 370 -18.73 2.43 6.47
C VAL A 370 -19.55 1.50 5.60
N GLY A 371 -20.52 0.80 6.18
CA GLY A 371 -21.46 -0.07 5.46
C GLY A 371 -22.40 0.65 4.50
N ASP A 372 -22.58 1.96 4.64
CA ASP A 372 -23.46 2.76 3.78
C ASP A 372 -22.84 3.07 2.39
N PHE A 373 -21.59 2.70 2.16
CA PHE A 373 -20.81 3.04 0.95
C PHE A 373 -20.53 1.87 0.01
#